data_f558953be0bff29e9185ed31592ac539
#
_entry.id   f558953be0bff29e9185ed31592ac539
#
_cell.length_a   1.000
_cell.length_b   1.000
_cell.length_c   1.000
_cell.angle_alpha   90.00
_cell.angle_beta   90.00
_cell.angle_gamma   90.00
#
_symmetry.space_group_name_H-M   'P 1'
#
loop_
_entity.id
_entity.type
_entity.pdbx_description
1 polymer ?
#
loop_
_entity_poly.entity_id
_entity_poly.type
_entity_poly.pdbx_seq_one_letter_code
_entity_poly.pdbx_strand_id
1 'polypeptide(L)'
;MQAFLVGHATHPDGHMALALAAAQVEARRAARQPAFLPTLGLVYLTEALAPQAEALLAELQQRWPGVHWAGTVGVGVLAAGVEYIDEPALVLMLCDLPPASFRLFSGRLPMPAGWADSALVHADPATHDLDDLLLELAGRTSSGYLFGGLTASRERRLHIADGVFEGGLSGVAFLAHDPTDPVPA
;
A
#
# COMPACT_ATOMS: atom_id res chain seq x y z
N MET A 1 -15.21 14.40 -4.29
CA MET A 1 -15.24 13.08 -4.97
C MET A 1 -14.33 12.12 -4.20
N GLN A 2 -14.71 10.86 -4.01
CA GLN A 2 -13.87 9.93 -3.25
C GLN A 2 -12.69 9.46 -4.13
N ALA A 3 -11.45 9.81 -3.78
CA ALA A 3 -10.25 9.53 -4.58
C ALA A 3 -9.77 8.06 -4.48
N PHE A 4 -10.52 7.19 -3.81
CA PHE A 4 -10.13 5.80 -3.59
C PHE A 4 -11.33 4.84 -3.59
N LEU A 5 -11.06 3.57 -3.90
CA LEU A 5 -12.00 2.45 -3.86
C LEU A 5 -11.38 1.34 -3.01
N VAL A 6 -12.18 0.70 -2.15
CA VAL A 6 -11.73 -0.36 -1.26
C VAL A 6 -12.50 -1.63 -1.53
N GLY A 7 -11.81 -2.77 -1.54
CA GLY A 7 -12.36 -4.11 -1.53
C GLY A 7 -11.63 -4.98 -0.52
N HIS A 8 -12.30 -5.97 0.05
CA HIS A 8 -11.71 -6.89 1.00
C HIS A 8 -12.39 -8.25 0.94
N ALA A 9 -11.68 -9.29 1.28
CA ALA A 9 -12.25 -10.63 1.34
C ALA A 9 -11.41 -11.55 2.24
N THR A 10 -12.04 -12.60 2.72
CA THR A 10 -11.41 -13.74 3.37
C THR A 10 -11.60 -14.99 2.52
N HIS A 11 -10.53 -15.74 2.30
CA HIS A 11 -10.53 -17.05 1.65
C HIS A 11 -9.15 -17.71 1.87
N PRO A 12 -9.07 -19.04 2.14
CA PRO A 12 -7.79 -19.74 2.30
C PRO A 12 -6.92 -19.76 1.03
N ASP A 13 -7.53 -19.73 -0.15
CA ASP A 13 -6.86 -19.47 -1.42
C ASP A 13 -6.79 -17.95 -1.66
N GLY A 14 -5.58 -17.40 -1.66
CA GLY A 14 -5.33 -15.98 -1.83
C GLY A 14 -5.79 -15.44 -3.19
N HIS A 15 -5.72 -16.24 -4.26
CA HIS A 15 -6.23 -15.83 -5.58
C HIS A 15 -7.75 -15.67 -5.57
N MET A 16 -8.46 -16.52 -4.85
CA MET A 16 -9.91 -16.37 -4.66
C MET A 16 -10.24 -15.15 -3.80
N ALA A 17 -9.51 -14.93 -2.70
CA ALA A 17 -9.66 -13.73 -1.88
C ALA A 17 -9.43 -12.46 -2.73
N LEU A 18 -8.37 -12.45 -3.54
CA LEU A 18 -8.07 -11.33 -4.44
C LEU A 18 -9.18 -11.13 -5.48
N ALA A 19 -9.67 -12.18 -6.10
CA ALA A 19 -10.77 -12.10 -7.08
C ALA A 19 -12.04 -11.49 -6.47
N LEU A 20 -12.40 -11.89 -5.25
CA LEU A 20 -13.57 -11.37 -4.52
C LEU A 20 -13.40 -9.89 -4.15
N ALA A 21 -12.23 -9.49 -3.63
CA ALA A 21 -11.94 -8.09 -3.33
C ALA A 21 -11.89 -7.23 -4.60
N ALA A 22 -11.27 -7.73 -5.66
CA ALA A 22 -11.21 -7.08 -6.97
C ALA A 22 -12.59 -6.85 -7.58
N ALA A 23 -13.50 -7.83 -7.49
CA ALA A 23 -14.86 -7.70 -7.98
C ALA A 23 -15.62 -6.55 -7.29
N GLN A 24 -15.41 -6.34 -5.98
CA GLN A 24 -16.00 -5.22 -5.25
C GLN A 24 -15.48 -3.86 -5.75
N VAL A 25 -14.17 -3.77 -6.00
CA VAL A 25 -13.53 -2.55 -6.51
C VAL A 25 -14.01 -2.26 -7.94
N GLU A 26 -14.03 -3.25 -8.82
CA GLU A 26 -14.44 -3.08 -10.20
C GLU A 26 -15.93 -2.72 -10.33
N ALA A 27 -16.82 -3.31 -9.52
CA ALA A 27 -18.22 -2.93 -9.48
C ALA A 27 -18.42 -1.45 -9.09
N ARG A 28 -17.67 -0.97 -8.11
CA ARG A 28 -17.69 0.44 -7.69
C ARG A 28 -17.06 1.36 -8.74
N ARG A 29 -15.99 0.90 -9.38
CA ARG A 29 -15.29 1.63 -10.46
C ARG A 29 -16.18 1.85 -11.66
N ALA A 30 -16.90 0.81 -12.10
CA ALA A 30 -17.81 0.88 -13.24
C ALA A 30 -18.95 1.88 -13.05
N ALA A 31 -19.36 2.14 -11.80
CA ALA A 31 -20.42 3.10 -11.47
C ALA A 31 -19.93 4.56 -11.38
N ARG A 32 -18.61 4.81 -11.56
CA ARG A 32 -18.02 6.15 -11.37
C ARG A 32 -18.10 7.03 -12.61
N GLN A 33 -18.45 8.30 -12.39
CA GLN A 33 -18.41 9.40 -13.34
C GLN A 33 -17.75 10.63 -12.65
N PRO A 34 -16.70 11.25 -13.18
CA PRO A 34 -15.87 10.79 -14.32
C PRO A 34 -15.17 9.45 -14.06
N ALA A 35 -14.56 8.88 -15.09
CA ALA A 35 -13.87 7.60 -15.01
C ALA A 35 -12.77 7.62 -13.94
N PHE A 36 -12.74 6.59 -13.09
CA PHE A 36 -11.70 6.40 -12.07
C PHE A 36 -10.51 5.68 -12.70
N LEU A 37 -9.34 6.31 -12.67
CA LEU A 37 -8.10 5.83 -13.29
C LEU A 37 -7.05 5.56 -12.20
N PRO A 38 -7.01 4.35 -11.61
CA PRO A 38 -6.10 4.06 -10.52
C PRO A 38 -4.64 4.11 -10.98
N THR A 39 -3.80 4.72 -10.15
CA THR A 39 -2.35 4.85 -10.35
C THR A 39 -1.55 4.28 -9.18
N LEU A 40 -2.14 4.27 -7.98
CA LEU A 40 -1.59 3.68 -6.77
C LEU A 40 -2.55 2.66 -6.20
N GLY A 41 -2.02 1.50 -5.82
CA GLY A 41 -2.72 0.45 -5.08
C GLY A 41 -2.07 0.19 -3.73
N LEU A 42 -2.88 0.05 -2.69
CA LEU A 42 -2.43 -0.45 -1.40
C LEU A 42 -3.02 -1.84 -1.18
N VAL A 43 -2.18 -2.78 -0.75
CA VAL A 43 -2.60 -4.16 -0.46
C VAL A 43 -2.08 -4.59 0.91
N TYR A 44 -2.99 -5.02 1.77
CA TYR A 44 -2.68 -5.53 3.09
C TYR A 44 -3.15 -6.97 3.19
N LEU A 45 -2.26 -7.84 3.64
CA LEU A 45 -2.49 -9.29 3.74
C LEU A 45 -2.41 -9.71 5.20
N THR A 46 -3.22 -10.67 5.60
CA THR A 46 -2.94 -11.39 6.85
C THR A 46 -1.79 -12.37 6.66
N GLU A 47 -1.11 -12.73 7.74
CA GLU A 47 0.06 -13.62 7.71
C GLU A 47 -0.23 -14.99 7.09
N ALA A 48 -1.47 -15.47 7.16
CA ALA A 48 -1.89 -16.70 6.49
C ALA A 48 -1.74 -16.65 4.94
N LEU A 49 -1.78 -15.45 4.35
CA LEU A 49 -1.55 -15.25 2.91
C LEU A 49 -0.11 -14.84 2.58
N ALA A 50 0.78 -14.65 3.56
CA ALA A 50 2.17 -14.27 3.33
C ALA A 50 2.93 -15.18 2.36
N PRO A 51 2.74 -16.53 2.38
CA PRO A 51 3.39 -17.42 1.41
C PRO A 51 2.97 -17.17 -0.04
N GLN A 52 1.83 -16.52 -0.27
CA GLN A 52 1.29 -16.23 -1.59
C GLN A 52 1.57 -14.78 -2.06
N ALA A 53 2.26 -13.97 -1.25
CA ALA A 53 2.41 -12.52 -1.48
C ALA A 53 2.99 -12.17 -2.85
N GLU A 54 4.03 -12.89 -3.31
CA GLU A 54 4.64 -12.66 -4.63
C GLU A 54 3.66 -12.96 -5.78
N ALA A 55 2.93 -14.08 -5.67
CA ALA A 55 1.95 -14.49 -6.69
C ALA A 55 0.76 -13.51 -6.73
N LEU A 56 0.28 -13.08 -5.56
CA LEU A 56 -0.80 -12.09 -5.46
C LEU A 56 -0.38 -10.73 -6.02
N LEU A 57 0.85 -10.28 -5.74
CA LEU A 57 1.37 -9.05 -6.32
C LEU A 57 1.47 -9.14 -7.86
N ALA A 58 1.96 -10.27 -8.39
CA ALA A 58 2.02 -10.49 -9.83
C ALA A 58 0.62 -10.45 -10.48
N GLU A 59 -0.39 -11.03 -9.84
CA GLU A 59 -1.78 -10.96 -10.32
C GLU A 59 -2.32 -9.53 -10.27
N LEU A 60 -2.05 -8.77 -9.20
CA LEU A 60 -2.43 -7.37 -9.08
C LEU A 60 -1.85 -6.51 -10.22
N GLN A 61 -0.56 -6.69 -10.53
CA GLN A 61 0.13 -5.99 -11.62
C GLN A 61 -0.42 -6.36 -12.99
N GLN A 62 -0.84 -7.62 -13.20
CA GLN A 62 -1.49 -8.06 -14.43
C GLN A 62 -2.91 -7.52 -14.56
N ARG A 63 -3.66 -7.44 -13.47
CA ARG A 63 -5.06 -7.00 -13.44
C ARG A 63 -5.19 -5.49 -13.65
N TRP A 64 -4.24 -4.71 -13.10
CA TRP A 64 -4.20 -3.25 -13.22
C TRP A 64 -2.81 -2.79 -13.71
N PRO A 65 -2.52 -2.94 -15.01
CA PRO A 65 -1.26 -2.48 -15.57
C PRO A 65 -1.07 -0.98 -15.35
N GLY A 66 0.14 -0.59 -14.91
CA GLY A 66 0.48 0.81 -14.64
C GLY A 66 0.09 1.31 -13.25
N VAL A 67 -0.56 0.48 -12.41
CA VAL A 67 -0.76 0.77 -11.00
C VAL A 67 0.49 0.35 -10.21
N HIS A 68 1.01 1.26 -9.40
CA HIS A 68 2.09 1.00 -8.45
C HIS A 68 1.52 0.44 -7.14
N TRP A 69 2.18 -0.55 -6.56
CA TRP A 69 1.66 -1.29 -5.40
C TRP A 69 2.53 -1.13 -4.17
N ALA A 70 1.92 -0.72 -3.05
CA ALA A 70 2.53 -0.72 -1.73
C ALA A 70 1.67 -1.46 -0.72
N GLY A 71 2.26 -1.91 0.38
CA GLY A 71 1.52 -2.62 1.42
C GLY A 71 2.39 -3.43 2.36
N THR A 72 1.75 -4.24 3.19
CA THR A 72 2.46 -5.09 4.15
C THR A 72 1.60 -6.29 4.59
N VAL A 73 2.24 -7.20 5.30
CA VAL A 73 1.60 -8.33 5.97
C VAL A 73 1.43 -8.03 7.46
N GLY A 74 0.31 -8.43 8.04
CA GLY A 74 0.04 -8.29 9.47
C GLY A 74 -0.69 -9.51 10.05
N VAL A 75 -0.86 -9.55 11.37
CA VAL A 75 -1.67 -10.58 12.06
C VAL A 75 -3.16 -10.44 11.75
N GLY A 76 -3.58 -9.26 11.33
CA GLY A 76 -4.95 -8.96 10.94
C GLY A 76 -5.03 -7.77 10.00
N VAL A 77 -6.18 -7.61 9.36
CA VAL A 77 -6.51 -6.48 8.50
C VAL A 77 -7.90 -5.95 8.81
N LEU A 78 -8.10 -4.65 8.65
CA LEU A 78 -9.37 -3.96 8.89
C LEU A 78 -9.78 -3.21 7.63
N ALA A 79 -11.00 -3.39 7.17
CA ALA A 79 -11.57 -2.61 6.07
C ALA A 79 -13.08 -2.47 6.19
N ALA A 80 -13.60 -1.28 5.89
CA ALA A 80 -15.04 -0.99 5.82
C ALA A 80 -15.84 -1.45 7.06
N GLY A 81 -15.20 -1.41 8.25
CA GLY A 81 -15.82 -1.82 9.52
C GLY A 81 -15.82 -3.33 9.77
N VAL A 82 -15.09 -4.10 8.97
CA VAL A 82 -14.88 -5.55 9.15
C VAL A 82 -13.44 -5.80 9.56
N GLU A 83 -13.23 -6.58 10.61
CA GLU A 83 -11.92 -7.06 11.06
C GLU A 83 -11.73 -8.52 10.67
N TYR A 84 -10.52 -8.84 10.20
CA TYR A 84 -10.07 -10.20 9.92
C TYR A 84 -8.81 -10.43 10.74
N ILE A 85 -8.90 -11.29 11.75
CA ILE A 85 -7.79 -11.62 12.67
C ILE A 85 -7.62 -13.12 12.70
N ASP A 86 -6.38 -13.60 12.60
CA ASP A 86 -6.02 -15.02 12.59
C ASP A 86 -6.74 -15.85 11.50
N GLU A 87 -7.13 -15.20 10.42
CA GLU A 87 -7.75 -15.84 9.26
C GLU A 87 -7.16 -15.33 7.93
N PRO A 88 -7.18 -16.12 6.84
CA PRO A 88 -6.64 -15.71 5.55
C PRO A 88 -7.51 -14.62 4.93
N ALA A 89 -7.03 -13.39 4.91
CA ALA A 89 -7.75 -12.24 4.37
C ALA A 89 -6.83 -11.23 3.71
N LEU A 90 -7.39 -10.43 2.80
CA LEU A 90 -6.73 -9.28 2.22
C LEU A 90 -7.67 -8.07 2.09
N VAL A 91 -7.04 -6.91 2.12
CA VAL A 91 -7.65 -5.61 1.81
C VAL A 91 -6.92 -5.01 0.61
N LEU A 92 -7.69 -4.50 -0.32
CA LEU A 92 -7.25 -3.83 -1.52
C LEU A 92 -7.81 -2.41 -1.55
N MET A 93 -6.97 -1.41 -1.73
CA MET A 93 -7.38 -0.03 -2.00
C MET A 93 -6.75 0.45 -3.31
N LEU A 94 -7.56 0.93 -4.23
CA LEU A 94 -7.10 1.66 -5.42
C LEU A 94 -7.29 3.15 -5.22
N CYS A 95 -6.28 3.93 -5.59
CA CYS A 95 -6.26 5.38 -5.51
C CYS A 95 -6.06 5.97 -6.91
N ASP A 96 -6.90 6.96 -7.25
CA ASP A 96 -6.79 7.78 -8.45
C ASP A 96 -6.04 9.06 -8.08
N LEU A 97 -4.72 9.02 -8.23
CA LEU A 97 -3.80 10.12 -7.92
C LEU A 97 -3.02 10.52 -9.17
N PRO A 98 -2.64 11.81 -9.30
CA PRO A 98 -1.72 12.19 -10.36
C PRO A 98 -0.41 11.38 -10.26
N PRO A 99 0.08 10.74 -11.33
CA PRO A 99 1.29 9.90 -11.27
C PRO A 99 2.54 10.66 -10.80
N ALA A 100 2.58 11.97 -10.98
CA ALA A 100 3.68 12.82 -10.52
C ALA A 100 3.63 13.14 -9.02
N SER A 101 2.49 12.89 -8.33
CA SER A 101 2.27 13.30 -6.94
C SER A 101 2.77 12.28 -5.91
N PHE A 102 3.21 11.11 -6.33
CA PHE A 102 3.73 10.09 -5.42
C PHE A 102 4.89 9.30 -6.05
N ARG A 103 5.68 8.65 -5.22
CA ARG A 103 6.71 7.68 -5.61
C ARG A 103 6.82 6.57 -4.57
N LEU A 104 7.01 5.34 -5.04
CA LEU A 104 7.39 4.25 -4.16
C LEU A 104 8.86 4.36 -3.77
N PHE A 105 9.18 3.89 -2.57
CA PHE A 105 10.55 3.71 -2.11
C PHE A 105 10.71 2.37 -1.39
N SER A 106 11.93 1.86 -1.39
CA SER A 106 12.33 0.64 -0.69
C SER A 106 13.85 0.65 -0.50
N GLY A 107 14.38 -0.36 0.17
CA GLY A 107 15.84 -0.52 0.27
C GLY A 107 16.57 -0.62 -1.09
N ARG A 108 15.85 -0.99 -2.17
CA ARG A 108 16.39 -1.02 -3.55
C ARG A 108 16.16 0.27 -4.33
N LEU A 109 15.18 1.06 -3.94
CA LEU A 109 14.81 2.34 -4.55
C LEU A 109 14.65 3.39 -3.46
N PRO A 110 15.74 4.02 -3.01
CA PRO A 110 15.69 5.01 -1.95
C PRO A 110 14.85 6.23 -2.32
N MET A 111 14.16 6.80 -1.34
CA MET A 111 13.42 8.04 -1.50
C MET A 111 14.39 9.22 -1.75
N PRO A 112 14.22 10.01 -2.82
CA PRO A 112 15.01 11.21 -3.04
C PRO A 112 14.82 12.24 -1.93
N ALA A 113 15.90 12.86 -1.46
CA ALA A 113 15.82 13.91 -0.45
C ALA A 113 15.10 15.16 -0.97
N GLY A 114 14.24 15.76 -0.14
CA GLY A 114 13.56 17.02 -0.42
C GLY A 114 12.50 16.97 -1.54
N TRP A 115 12.22 15.78 -2.08
CA TRP A 115 11.17 15.63 -3.09
C TRP A 115 9.78 15.49 -2.47
N ALA A 116 9.65 14.76 -1.38
CA ALA A 116 8.38 14.47 -0.74
C ALA A 116 8.04 15.44 0.38
N ASP A 117 6.77 15.67 0.63
CA ASP A 117 6.27 16.35 1.81
C ASP A 117 6.08 15.35 2.98
N SER A 118 5.46 14.22 2.70
CA SER A 118 5.17 13.17 3.69
C SER A 118 5.38 11.78 3.09
N ALA A 119 5.40 10.75 3.95
CA ALA A 119 5.50 9.39 3.46
C ALA A 119 4.69 8.38 4.30
N LEU A 120 4.01 7.44 3.60
CA LEU A 120 3.49 6.21 4.17
C LEU A 120 4.64 5.21 4.27
N VAL A 121 4.87 4.65 5.46
CA VAL A 121 5.99 3.74 5.74
C VAL A 121 5.49 2.41 6.27
N HIS A 122 6.02 1.33 5.71
CA HIS A 122 5.93 -0.02 6.27
C HIS A 122 7.35 -0.46 6.63
N ALA A 123 7.57 -0.86 7.88
CA ALA A 123 8.89 -1.22 8.36
C ALA A 123 8.89 -2.55 9.11
N ASP A 124 9.93 -3.35 8.91
CA ASP A 124 10.16 -4.54 9.72
C ASP A 124 10.72 -4.14 11.08
N PRO A 125 10.04 -4.46 12.21
CA PRO A 125 10.51 -4.12 13.55
C PRO A 125 11.83 -4.80 13.95
N ALA A 126 12.27 -5.85 13.24
CA ALA A 126 13.55 -6.51 13.47
C ALA A 126 14.70 -5.85 12.70
N THR A 127 14.45 -4.77 11.95
CA THR A 127 15.48 -4.03 11.23
C THR A 127 16.46 -3.39 12.22
N HIS A 128 17.75 -3.64 12.00
CA HIS A 128 18.81 -2.98 12.78
C HIS A 128 18.76 -1.45 12.57
N ASP A 129 18.94 -0.70 13.64
CA ASP A 129 18.92 0.78 13.64
C ASP A 129 17.64 1.39 13.01
N LEU A 130 16.47 0.75 13.23
CA LEU A 130 15.21 1.19 12.65
C LEU A 130 14.86 2.64 13.02
N ASP A 131 15.12 3.05 14.27
CA ASP A 131 14.84 4.40 14.73
C ASP A 131 15.67 5.44 13.96
N ASP A 132 16.95 5.15 13.71
CA ASP A 132 17.83 6.02 12.93
C ASP A 132 17.38 6.09 11.46
N LEU A 133 16.97 4.95 10.88
CA LEU A 133 16.43 4.90 9.52
C LEU A 133 15.13 5.71 9.38
N LEU A 134 14.25 5.66 10.38
CA LEU A 134 13.02 6.44 10.39
C LEU A 134 13.32 7.93 10.55
N LEU A 135 14.28 8.32 11.40
CA LEU A 135 14.73 9.71 11.54
C LEU A 135 15.36 10.22 10.24
N GLU A 136 16.20 9.41 9.59
CA GLU A 136 16.79 9.77 8.29
C GLU A 136 15.69 9.95 7.24
N LEU A 137 14.71 9.03 7.18
CA LEU A 137 13.60 9.10 6.23
C LEU A 137 12.73 10.35 6.46
N ALA A 138 12.43 10.68 7.72
CA ALA A 138 11.72 11.90 8.08
C ALA A 138 12.47 13.14 7.60
N GLY A 139 13.80 13.18 7.81
CA GLY A 139 14.65 14.26 7.31
C GLY A 139 14.72 14.40 5.79
N ARG A 140 14.26 13.41 5.04
CA ARG A 140 14.15 13.47 3.57
C ARG A 140 12.83 14.07 3.08
N THR A 141 11.84 14.23 3.97
CA THR A 141 10.56 14.91 3.67
C THR A 141 10.62 16.38 4.10
N SER A 142 9.85 17.25 3.45
CA SER A 142 9.83 18.68 3.79
C SER A 142 9.10 18.97 5.09
N SER A 143 8.08 18.17 5.46
CA SER A 143 7.33 18.33 6.70
C SER A 143 7.89 17.55 7.89
N GLY A 144 8.76 16.55 7.65
CA GLY A 144 9.17 15.57 8.64
C GLY A 144 8.09 14.53 8.98
N TYR A 145 6.95 14.53 8.26
CA TYR A 145 5.80 13.72 8.62
C TYR A 145 5.84 12.34 7.95
N LEU A 146 5.96 11.31 8.81
CA LEU A 146 5.80 9.91 8.43
C LEU A 146 4.54 9.35 9.07
N PHE A 147 3.82 8.50 8.34
CA PHE A 147 2.68 7.74 8.84
C PHE A 147 2.75 6.30 8.32
N GLY A 148 2.06 5.38 8.95
CA GLY A 148 2.11 3.96 8.61
C GLY A 148 2.32 3.11 9.85
N GLY A 149 3.11 2.03 9.72
CA GLY A 149 3.29 1.13 10.85
C GLY A 149 4.34 0.06 10.65
N LEU A 150 4.57 -0.66 11.73
CA LEU A 150 5.44 -1.82 11.75
C LEU A 150 4.69 -3.05 11.21
N THR A 151 5.38 -3.87 10.45
CA THR A 151 4.89 -5.17 10.01
C THR A 151 4.66 -6.08 11.22
N ALA A 152 3.43 -6.50 11.46
CA ALA A 152 3.02 -7.19 12.68
C ALA A 152 2.88 -8.72 12.50
N SER A 153 3.46 -9.32 11.45
CA SER A 153 3.43 -10.77 11.24
C SER A 153 4.33 -11.50 12.26
N ARG A 154 3.85 -12.64 12.75
CA ARG A 154 4.58 -13.54 13.66
C ARG A 154 5.63 -14.37 12.94
N GLU A 155 5.44 -14.60 11.61
CA GLU A 155 6.32 -15.43 10.78
C GLU A 155 7.13 -14.59 9.80
N ARG A 156 6.56 -14.32 8.61
CA ARG A 156 7.23 -13.55 7.55
C ARG A 156 6.79 -12.08 7.61
N ARG A 157 7.73 -11.20 7.89
CA ARG A 157 7.50 -9.75 7.97
C ARG A 157 7.70 -9.10 6.61
N LEU A 158 6.74 -9.36 5.72
CA LEU A 158 6.80 -8.86 4.35
C LEU A 158 6.22 -7.47 4.24
N HIS A 159 6.88 -6.65 3.41
CA HIS A 159 6.31 -5.39 2.91
C HIS A 159 6.44 -5.31 1.38
N ILE A 160 5.59 -4.49 0.77
CA ILE A 160 5.39 -4.45 -0.67
C ILE A 160 5.66 -3.04 -1.19
N ALA A 161 6.47 -2.92 -2.24
CA ALA A 161 6.70 -1.70 -3.02
C ALA A 161 7.10 -2.10 -4.45
N ASP A 162 6.11 -2.41 -5.32
CA ASP A 162 6.24 -3.03 -6.63
C ASP A 162 7.07 -4.34 -6.65
N GLY A 163 7.46 -4.81 -5.48
CA GLY A 163 8.15 -6.05 -5.19
C GLY A 163 7.86 -6.44 -3.76
N VAL A 164 8.17 -7.68 -3.37
CA VAL A 164 8.03 -8.18 -2.00
C VAL A 164 9.39 -8.18 -1.33
N PHE A 165 9.47 -7.65 -0.11
CA PHE A 165 10.70 -7.48 0.66
C PHE A 165 10.54 -7.99 2.08
N GLU A 166 11.65 -8.43 2.66
CA GLU A 166 11.83 -8.71 4.10
C GLU A 166 12.95 -7.82 4.64
N GLY A 167 12.78 -7.31 5.86
CA GLY A 167 13.75 -6.40 6.48
C GLY A 167 13.75 -4.99 5.89
N GLY A 168 14.21 -4.04 6.67
CA GLY A 168 14.24 -2.63 6.27
C GLY A 168 12.86 -1.98 6.28
N LEU A 169 12.70 -1.03 5.37
CA LEU A 169 11.45 -0.28 5.21
C LEU A 169 11.15 -0.02 3.73
N SER A 170 9.86 0.14 3.44
CA SER A 170 9.37 0.56 2.13
C SER A 170 8.11 1.41 2.29
N GLY A 171 7.64 2.01 1.21
CA GLY A 171 6.40 2.77 1.27
C GLY A 171 6.16 3.66 0.07
N VAL A 172 5.38 4.70 0.34
CA VAL A 172 4.98 5.69 -0.66
C VAL A 172 5.30 7.09 -0.15
N ALA A 173 6.11 7.81 -0.88
CA ALA A 173 6.38 9.23 -0.67
C ALA A 173 5.37 10.07 -1.46
N PHE A 174 4.84 11.14 -0.85
CA PHE A 174 3.85 12.02 -1.45
C PHE A 174 4.38 13.45 -1.53
N LEU A 175 4.13 14.11 -2.68
CA LEU A 175 4.32 15.55 -2.79
C LEU A 175 3.22 16.28 -2.02
N ALA A 176 3.56 17.43 -1.43
CA ALA A 176 2.58 18.36 -0.95
C ALA A 176 1.66 18.78 -2.11
N HIS A 177 0.35 18.80 -1.85
CA HIS A 177 -0.58 19.44 -2.77
C HIS A 177 -0.29 20.95 -2.75
N ASP A 178 -0.02 21.55 -3.92
CA ASP A 178 0.13 22.99 -4.01
C ASP A 178 -1.23 23.62 -3.62
N PRO A 179 -1.30 24.44 -2.57
CA PRO A 179 -2.56 25.06 -2.16
C PRO A 179 -3.17 25.99 -3.22
N THR A 180 -2.41 26.30 -4.29
CA THR A 180 -2.90 27.05 -5.45
C THR A 180 -3.47 26.16 -6.55
N ASP A 181 -3.23 24.84 -6.50
CA ASP A 181 -3.86 23.90 -7.40
C ASP A 181 -5.34 23.73 -7.02
N PRO A 182 -6.27 23.86 -7.98
CA PRO A 182 -7.68 23.68 -7.69
C PRO A 182 -7.92 22.26 -7.16
N VAL A 183 -8.46 22.18 -5.94
CA VAL A 183 -8.93 20.90 -5.39
C VAL A 183 -9.90 20.29 -6.40
N PRO A 184 -9.67 19.07 -6.91
CA PRO A 184 -10.60 18.45 -7.84
C PRO A 184 -11.99 18.36 -7.19
N ALA A 185 -12.99 18.93 -7.82
CA ALA A 185 -14.37 19.00 -7.35
C ALA A 185 -15.04 17.61 -7.30
#